data_0ff9b5fb141a8106a87f73e7d51b0d62
#
_entry.id   0ff9b5fb141a8106a87f73e7d51b0d62
#
_cell.length_a   1.000
_cell.length_b   1.000
_cell.length_c   1.000
_cell.angle_alpha   90.00
_cell.angle_beta   90.00
_cell.angle_gamma   90.00
#
_symmetry.space_group_name_H-M   'P 1'
#
loop_
_entity.id
_entity.type
_entity.pdbx_description
1 polymer ?
#
loop_
_entity_poly.entity_id
_entity_poly.type
_entity_poly.pdbx_seq_one_letter_code
_entity_poly.pdbx_strand_id
1 'polypeptide(L)'
;MISSANQKMPSLARKKSFFGSFRRGRPSFRADTRRRRTSSTSTNAPFTRASTSSEHASLKKVVVLGGGFGGLYCALKLDALSWREKNGEQPKPIVTLIDANETFLFKPLMYELLTLDMEETEVAPSYEELLQNTTVRFVRKEATKIVPDTILTTKSGTKVSGTGGQVIVRDALTNEEERVKYDYLVVSLGAKVDFESEKNFVKGAKEFAIPFNGLEDVKEMQKRIERLKEVKEDEKTVAVVGAGYAGVELALCLARWFEREDGLKDVKIKLVAKDGELLRSATTGGKAAARKALGKASNLEILDGTVGAIERSTDGSSSSSSSNSSSSPDENTKLNIFLTKSDSSSETLENVDMCCWTVGLTAKLPTSETDWPFEQDRRTGKIITDSTLKVAGYDRVFALGDNSIQREHEKTKGKSTSEESEEKPATAQVAFQAADYCAWNVWSAINKRPLLPFRYQHLGDMMTLGNKEAAVQFPIGEEATLDGPAAFALRRLAYLYRMPTNEQRVKIGSKWLSAIRANPSAFVEEVIEGVNSYTSRK
;
A
#
# COMPACT_ATOMS: atom_id res chain seq x y z
N MET A 1 29.16 -59.14 7.45
CA MET A 1 28.56 -59.28 8.79
C MET A 1 27.75 -58.02 9.01
N ILE A 2 26.57 -58.04 8.67
CA ILE A 2 25.23 -57.92 9.22
C ILE A 2 25.25 -57.34 10.65
N SER A 3 24.71 -56.16 10.81
CA SER A 3 23.87 -55.81 11.96
C SER A 3 22.99 -54.61 11.62
N SER A 4 21.70 -54.90 11.57
CA SER A 4 20.53 -54.02 11.46
C SER A 4 20.26 -53.27 12.78
N ALA A 5 19.95 -51.99 12.71
CA ALA A 5 19.29 -51.32 13.80
C ALA A 5 18.10 -50.51 13.24
N ASN A 6 16.92 -51.07 13.49
CA ASN A 6 15.61 -50.41 13.37
C ASN A 6 15.52 -49.26 14.35
N GLN A 7 15.30 -48.05 13.86
CA GLN A 7 14.75 -46.95 14.67
C GLN A 7 13.39 -46.54 14.12
N LYS A 8 12.39 -46.68 15.02
CA LYS A 8 10.98 -46.33 14.85
C LYS A 8 10.83 -44.81 14.63
N MET A 9 10.11 -44.43 13.59
CA MET A 9 9.56 -43.08 13.42
C MET A 9 8.46 -42.82 14.44
N PRO A 10 8.40 -41.62 15.03
CA PRO A 10 7.23 -41.20 15.81
C PRO A 10 6.12 -40.72 14.87
N SER A 11 4.90 -41.13 15.19
CA SER A 11 3.65 -40.79 14.51
C SER A 11 3.38 -39.30 14.47
N LEU A 12 3.15 -38.75 13.28
CA LEU A 12 2.63 -37.42 13.03
C LEU A 12 1.18 -37.31 13.55
N ALA A 13 1.01 -36.62 14.66
CA ALA A 13 -0.30 -36.21 15.14
C ALA A 13 -0.92 -35.20 14.17
N ARG A 14 -2.08 -35.55 13.62
CA ARG A 14 -2.93 -34.69 12.77
C ARG A 14 -3.29 -33.39 13.49
N LYS A 15 -2.71 -32.27 13.05
CA LYS A 15 -3.25 -30.94 13.37
C LYS A 15 -4.48 -30.71 12.47
N LYS A 16 -5.64 -30.63 13.11
CA LYS A 16 -6.92 -30.31 12.49
C LYS A 16 -6.86 -28.91 11.85
N SER A 17 -7.18 -28.87 10.56
CA SER A 17 -7.39 -27.64 9.79
C SER A 17 -8.62 -26.89 10.32
N PHE A 18 -8.41 -25.62 10.67
CA PHE A 18 -9.48 -24.70 11.06
C PHE A 18 -10.05 -24.02 9.81
N PHE A 19 -10.81 -24.76 9.01
CA PHE A 19 -11.69 -24.20 7.99
C PHE A 19 -13.13 -24.46 8.43
N GLY A 20 -13.71 -23.46 9.10
CA GLY A 20 -15.12 -23.47 9.47
C GLY A 20 -15.99 -23.25 8.24
N SER A 21 -16.73 -24.29 7.85
CA SER A 21 -17.74 -24.24 6.79
C SER A 21 -18.95 -23.42 7.27
N PHE A 22 -19.20 -22.27 6.66
CA PHE A 22 -20.47 -21.58 6.79
C PHE A 22 -21.55 -22.26 5.93
N ARG A 23 -22.38 -23.09 6.54
CA ARG A 23 -23.63 -23.56 5.95
C ARG A 23 -24.65 -22.42 5.95
N ARG A 24 -25.16 -22.10 4.75
CA ARG A 24 -26.31 -21.22 4.53
C ARG A 24 -27.60 -21.96 4.94
N GLY A 25 -28.25 -21.51 6.02
CA GLY A 25 -29.61 -21.84 6.33
C GLY A 25 -30.55 -20.82 5.69
N ARG A 26 -31.40 -21.25 4.77
CA ARG A 26 -32.56 -20.47 4.28
C ARG A 26 -33.68 -20.54 5.31
N PRO A 27 -34.33 -19.44 5.70
CA PRO A 27 -35.63 -19.50 6.35
C PRO A 27 -36.74 -19.45 5.29
N SER A 28 -37.60 -20.45 5.30
CA SER A 28 -38.84 -20.48 4.54
C SER A 28 -39.90 -19.58 5.19
N PHE A 29 -40.45 -18.66 4.40
CA PHE A 29 -41.63 -17.89 4.75
C PHE A 29 -42.88 -18.82 4.65
N ARG A 30 -43.62 -18.96 5.76
CA ARG A 30 -45.02 -19.34 5.73
C ARG A 30 -45.86 -18.16 6.23
N ALA A 31 -46.72 -17.68 5.35
CA ALA A 31 -47.79 -16.76 5.66
C ALA A 31 -48.87 -17.49 6.46
N ASP A 32 -49.33 -16.93 7.56
CA ASP A 32 -50.59 -17.32 8.17
C ASP A 32 -51.43 -16.08 8.48
N THR A 33 -52.51 -15.98 7.74
CA THR A 33 -53.56 -14.97 7.84
C THR A 33 -54.60 -15.45 8.85
N ARG A 34 -54.81 -14.74 9.97
CA ARG A 34 -56.09 -14.78 10.69
C ARG A 34 -56.44 -13.43 11.31
N ARG A 35 -57.49 -12.83 10.73
CA ARG A 35 -58.30 -11.76 11.33
C ARG A 35 -58.98 -12.27 12.61
N ARG A 36 -58.95 -11.46 13.66
CA ARG A 36 -60.10 -11.36 14.61
C ARG A 36 -60.22 -9.93 15.12
N ARG A 37 -61.40 -9.36 14.82
CA ARG A 37 -61.94 -8.18 15.47
C ARG A 37 -62.50 -8.58 16.83
N THR A 38 -62.28 -7.77 17.87
CA THR A 38 -63.26 -7.53 18.94
C THR A 38 -63.04 -6.15 19.50
N SER A 39 -64.11 -5.43 19.57
CA SER A 39 -64.32 -4.11 20.17
C SER A 39 -64.50 -4.21 21.69
N SER A 40 -63.99 -3.25 22.46
CA SER A 40 -64.66 -2.72 23.64
C SER A 40 -63.90 -1.51 24.24
N THR A 41 -64.54 -0.38 24.16
CA THR A 41 -64.89 0.62 25.19
C THR A 41 -63.86 1.17 26.18
N SER A 42 -63.79 2.48 26.13
CA SER A 42 -63.13 3.50 26.90
C SER A 42 -63.21 3.39 28.43
N THR A 43 -62.11 3.77 29.11
CA THR A 43 -62.16 4.63 30.32
C THR A 43 -60.94 5.52 30.39
N ASN A 44 -61.17 6.84 30.46
CA ASN A 44 -60.19 7.88 30.63
C ASN A 44 -59.62 7.90 32.04
N ALA A 45 -58.30 7.85 32.19
CA ALA A 45 -57.59 8.40 33.34
C ALA A 45 -56.35 9.17 32.82
N PRO A 46 -56.02 10.38 33.33
CA PRO A 46 -54.91 11.17 32.84
C PRO A 46 -53.59 10.60 33.44
N PHE A 47 -52.86 9.85 32.65
CA PHE A 47 -51.50 9.53 32.98
C PHE A 47 -50.61 10.74 32.59
N THR A 48 -50.10 11.44 33.59
CA THR A 48 -48.97 12.35 33.46
C THR A 48 -47.81 11.62 32.85
N ARG A 49 -47.57 11.87 31.57
CA ARG A 49 -46.44 11.36 30.80
C ARG A 49 -45.20 12.11 31.31
N ALA A 50 -44.45 11.47 32.22
CA ALA A 50 -43.08 11.85 32.49
C ALA A 50 -42.34 11.82 31.16
N SER A 51 -41.97 12.96 30.64
CA SER A 51 -41.08 13.10 29.50
C SER A 51 -39.68 12.62 29.91
N THR A 52 -39.40 11.33 29.76
CA THR A 52 -38.04 10.86 29.66
C THR A 52 -37.52 11.42 28.34
N SER A 53 -36.79 12.53 28.43
CA SER A 53 -35.90 12.97 27.36
C SER A 53 -34.90 11.85 27.11
N SER A 54 -35.19 10.95 26.15
CA SER A 54 -34.18 10.12 25.55
C SER A 54 -33.19 11.07 24.88
N GLU A 55 -32.06 11.34 25.54
CA GLU A 55 -30.90 11.91 24.87
C GLU A 55 -30.64 10.99 23.67
N HIS A 56 -30.96 11.46 22.47
CA HIS A 56 -30.52 10.84 21.23
C HIS A 56 -28.99 10.89 21.27
N ALA A 57 -28.34 9.80 21.71
CA ALA A 57 -26.91 9.67 21.67
C ALA A 57 -26.47 9.94 20.23
N SER A 58 -25.79 11.04 20.01
CA SER A 58 -25.31 11.40 18.67
C SER A 58 -24.41 10.29 18.17
N LEU A 59 -24.61 9.83 16.91
CA LEU A 59 -23.80 8.80 16.29
C LEU A 59 -22.32 9.17 16.35
N LYS A 60 -21.48 8.20 16.72
CA LYS A 60 -20.02 8.39 16.73
C LYS A 60 -19.51 8.66 15.32
N LYS A 61 -18.52 9.55 15.22
CA LYS A 61 -17.85 9.91 13.97
C LYS A 61 -16.46 9.30 13.94
N VAL A 62 -16.21 8.44 12.96
CA VAL A 62 -14.88 7.88 12.70
C VAL A 62 -14.34 8.52 11.43
N VAL A 63 -13.22 9.21 11.54
CA VAL A 63 -12.51 9.78 10.40
C VAL A 63 -11.30 8.91 10.09
N VAL A 64 -11.15 8.53 8.81
CA VAL A 64 -10.01 7.77 8.29
C VAL A 64 -9.27 8.65 7.29
N LEU A 65 -8.01 8.96 7.57
CA LEU A 65 -7.14 9.77 6.72
C LEU A 65 -6.25 8.88 5.85
N GLY A 66 -6.32 9.07 4.55
CA GLY A 66 -5.60 8.30 3.54
C GLY A 66 -6.39 7.09 3.08
N GLY A 67 -6.67 7.03 1.78
CA GLY A 67 -7.46 5.99 1.12
C GLY A 67 -6.64 4.83 0.54
N GLY A 68 -5.35 4.68 0.90
CA GLY A 68 -4.53 3.55 0.50
C GLY A 68 -4.97 2.22 1.12
N PHE A 69 -4.09 1.20 1.04
CA PHE A 69 -4.38 -0.15 1.59
C PHE A 69 -4.80 -0.13 3.06
N GLY A 70 -4.19 0.72 3.88
CA GLY A 70 -4.55 0.82 5.29
C GLY A 70 -5.94 1.41 5.49
N GLY A 71 -6.19 2.60 4.98
CA GLY A 71 -7.39 3.36 5.28
C GLY A 71 -8.64 2.87 4.57
N LEU A 72 -8.58 2.59 3.27
CA LEU A 72 -9.73 2.05 2.53
C LEU A 72 -10.20 0.72 3.14
N TYR A 73 -9.26 -0.23 3.36
CA TYR A 73 -9.63 -1.53 3.95
C TYR A 73 -10.13 -1.40 5.38
N CYS A 74 -9.58 -0.47 6.17
CA CYS A 74 -10.10 -0.17 7.51
C CYS A 74 -11.53 0.39 7.44
N ALA A 75 -11.81 1.34 6.56
CA ALA A 75 -13.14 1.92 6.38
C ALA A 75 -14.17 0.89 5.93
N LEU A 76 -13.85 0.07 4.92
CA LEU A 76 -14.70 -1.02 4.44
C LEU A 76 -14.95 -2.07 5.52
N LYS A 77 -13.93 -2.41 6.31
CA LYS A 77 -14.07 -3.36 7.41
C LYS A 77 -14.94 -2.81 8.53
N LEU A 78 -14.77 -1.54 8.91
CA LEU A 78 -15.63 -0.86 9.89
C LEU A 78 -17.09 -0.87 9.45
N ASP A 79 -17.34 -0.60 8.17
CA ASP A 79 -18.68 -0.65 7.59
C ASP A 79 -19.30 -2.03 7.68
N ALA A 80 -18.52 -3.08 7.43
CA ALA A 80 -18.96 -4.48 7.40
C ALA A 80 -19.11 -5.13 8.79
N LEU A 81 -18.57 -4.53 9.86
CA LEU A 81 -18.70 -5.06 11.22
C LEU A 81 -20.16 -5.05 11.69
N SER A 82 -20.50 -5.94 12.60
CA SER A 82 -21.84 -5.99 13.19
C SER A 82 -22.01 -4.89 14.23
N TRP A 83 -22.96 -4.02 14.00
CA TRP A 83 -23.38 -2.93 14.90
C TRP A 83 -24.82 -3.20 15.33
N ARG A 84 -25.00 -3.86 16.49
CA ARG A 84 -26.33 -4.30 16.96
C ARG A 84 -26.65 -3.69 18.32
N GLU A 85 -27.61 -2.78 18.36
CA GLU A 85 -28.13 -2.21 19.61
C GLU A 85 -28.70 -3.24 20.60
N LYS A 86 -29.14 -4.42 20.11
CA LYS A 86 -29.79 -5.44 20.93
C LYS A 86 -28.91 -6.07 22.01
N ASN A 87 -27.59 -5.96 21.89
CA ASN A 87 -26.62 -6.55 22.83
C ASN A 87 -25.86 -5.51 23.66
N GLY A 88 -26.38 -4.29 23.77
CA GLY A 88 -25.70 -3.17 24.45
C GLY A 88 -24.52 -2.61 23.64
N GLU A 89 -24.42 -2.95 22.35
CA GLU A 89 -23.45 -2.36 21.43
C GLU A 89 -23.93 -1.00 20.98
N GLN A 90 -22.96 -0.11 20.67
CA GLN A 90 -23.26 1.21 20.16
C GLN A 90 -23.79 1.14 18.72
N PRO A 91 -24.63 2.12 18.31
CA PRO A 91 -25.10 2.20 16.93
C PRO A 91 -23.93 2.37 15.95
N LYS A 92 -24.16 1.99 14.68
CA LYS A 92 -23.15 2.11 13.62
C LYS A 92 -22.66 3.56 13.51
N PRO A 93 -21.35 3.81 13.58
CA PRO A 93 -20.80 5.15 13.47
C PRO A 93 -20.90 5.69 12.03
N ILE A 94 -20.80 7.00 11.89
CA ILE A 94 -20.57 7.63 10.61
C ILE A 94 -19.07 7.51 10.31
N VAL A 95 -18.73 6.74 9.29
CA VAL A 95 -17.35 6.57 8.81
C VAL A 95 -17.11 7.52 7.64
N THR A 96 -16.09 8.37 7.74
CA THR A 96 -15.67 9.29 6.68
C THR A 96 -14.23 8.97 6.28
N LEU A 97 -14.04 8.60 5.01
CA LEU A 97 -12.72 8.40 4.39
C LEU A 97 -12.31 9.69 3.70
N ILE A 98 -11.11 10.21 4.00
CA ILE A 98 -10.57 11.43 3.42
C ILE A 98 -9.27 11.11 2.68
N ASP A 99 -9.21 11.44 1.39
CA ASP A 99 -8.00 11.36 0.58
C ASP A 99 -7.95 12.53 -0.41
N ALA A 100 -6.76 12.97 -0.77
CA ALA A 100 -6.56 14.00 -1.78
C ALA A 100 -6.83 13.51 -3.20
N ASN A 101 -6.63 12.19 -3.43
CA ASN A 101 -6.87 11.56 -4.72
C ASN A 101 -8.33 11.11 -4.86
N GLU A 102 -8.77 10.98 -6.09
CA GLU A 102 -10.11 10.49 -6.45
C GLU A 102 -10.18 8.97 -6.55
N THR A 103 -9.02 8.32 -6.74
CA THR A 103 -8.90 6.90 -7.01
C THR A 103 -8.04 6.18 -5.97
N PHE A 104 -8.38 4.93 -5.71
CA PHE A 104 -7.55 4.00 -4.96
C PHE A 104 -6.52 3.38 -5.88
N LEU A 105 -5.23 3.55 -5.60
CA LEU A 105 -4.17 2.95 -6.39
C LEU A 105 -3.76 1.58 -5.83
N PHE A 106 -3.98 0.52 -6.61
CA PHE A 106 -3.48 -0.82 -6.31
C PHE A 106 -2.01 -0.93 -6.71
N LYS A 107 -1.12 -0.34 -5.89
CA LYS A 107 0.33 -0.19 -6.18
C LYS A 107 1.04 -1.43 -6.73
N PRO A 108 0.75 -2.68 -6.30
CA PRO A 108 1.40 -3.86 -6.87
C PRO A 108 1.13 -4.11 -8.36
N LEU A 109 0.15 -3.43 -8.96
CA LEU A 109 -0.17 -3.50 -10.39
C LEU A 109 0.25 -2.24 -11.18
N MET A 110 1.00 -1.31 -10.56
CA MET A 110 1.51 -0.12 -11.24
C MET A 110 2.45 -0.46 -12.39
N TYR A 111 3.17 -1.56 -12.29
CA TYR A 111 4.09 -2.01 -13.34
C TYR A 111 3.34 -2.39 -14.62
N GLU A 112 2.25 -3.16 -14.47
CA GLU A 112 1.40 -3.56 -15.58
C GLU A 112 0.63 -2.36 -16.18
N LEU A 113 0.32 -1.34 -15.35
CA LEU A 113 -0.23 -0.08 -15.85
C LEU A 113 0.83 0.68 -16.67
N LEU A 114 2.07 0.77 -16.17
CA LEU A 114 3.15 1.44 -16.87
C LEU A 114 3.43 0.82 -18.23
N THR A 115 3.44 -0.51 -18.33
CA THR A 115 3.72 -1.27 -19.55
C THR A 115 2.49 -1.46 -20.45
N LEU A 116 1.36 -0.80 -20.14
CA LEU A 116 0.08 -0.87 -20.85
C LEU A 116 -0.54 -2.28 -20.91
N ASP A 117 -0.09 -3.19 -20.06
CA ASP A 117 -0.67 -4.54 -19.93
C ASP A 117 -2.00 -4.53 -19.13
N MET A 118 -2.33 -3.41 -18.46
CA MET A 118 -3.59 -3.18 -17.74
C MET A 118 -4.09 -1.74 -17.94
N GLU A 119 -5.40 -1.56 -17.84
CA GLU A 119 -6.01 -0.23 -17.92
C GLU A 119 -6.01 0.48 -16.54
N GLU A 120 -6.04 1.82 -16.58
CA GLU A 120 -6.10 2.64 -15.37
C GLU A 120 -7.28 2.26 -14.45
N THR A 121 -8.46 2.02 -15.02
CA THR A 121 -9.66 1.63 -14.27
C THR A 121 -9.57 0.28 -13.53
N GLU A 122 -8.62 -0.57 -13.92
CA GLU A 122 -8.35 -1.84 -13.25
C GLU A 122 -7.41 -1.66 -12.05
N VAL A 123 -6.43 -0.75 -12.21
CA VAL A 123 -5.36 -0.51 -11.23
C VAL A 123 -5.71 0.61 -10.26
N ALA A 124 -6.47 1.61 -10.74
CA ALA A 124 -6.86 2.79 -9.98
C ALA A 124 -8.38 3.06 -10.04
N PRO A 125 -9.23 2.15 -9.51
CA PRO A 125 -10.68 2.38 -9.44
C PRO A 125 -11.03 3.58 -8.56
N SER A 126 -12.12 4.29 -8.88
CA SER A 126 -12.58 5.44 -8.10
C SER A 126 -13.12 5.02 -6.73
N TYR A 127 -12.97 5.89 -5.72
CA TYR A 127 -13.59 5.66 -4.42
C TYR A 127 -15.12 5.64 -4.51
N GLU A 128 -15.72 6.40 -5.42
CA GLU A 128 -17.16 6.37 -5.66
C GLU A 128 -17.62 4.96 -6.06
N GLU A 129 -16.92 4.32 -7.02
CA GLU A 129 -17.19 2.94 -7.42
C GLU A 129 -16.99 1.95 -6.27
N LEU A 130 -15.88 2.09 -5.53
CA LEU A 130 -15.54 1.16 -4.44
C LEU A 130 -16.47 1.25 -3.23
N LEU A 131 -17.06 2.41 -2.97
CA LEU A 131 -17.87 2.68 -1.78
C LEU A 131 -19.39 2.66 -2.04
N GLN A 132 -19.83 2.50 -3.30
CA GLN A 132 -21.25 2.60 -3.71
C GLN A 132 -22.20 1.70 -2.91
N ASN A 133 -21.74 0.53 -2.44
CA ASN A 133 -22.53 -0.43 -1.67
C ASN A 133 -22.24 -0.38 -0.16
N THR A 134 -21.71 0.73 0.34
CA THR A 134 -21.35 0.95 1.74
C THR A 134 -22.02 2.19 2.31
N THR A 135 -21.92 2.41 3.62
CA THR A 135 -22.33 3.67 4.26
C THR A 135 -21.15 4.63 4.51
N VAL A 136 -19.95 4.28 4.03
CA VAL A 136 -18.75 5.12 4.15
C VAL A 136 -18.90 6.37 3.28
N ARG A 137 -18.67 7.54 3.88
CA ARG A 137 -18.63 8.81 3.16
C ARG A 137 -17.23 9.07 2.67
N PHE A 138 -17.08 9.37 1.38
CA PHE A 138 -15.81 9.81 0.81
C PHE A 138 -15.75 11.34 0.73
N VAL A 139 -14.60 11.89 1.08
CA VAL A 139 -14.30 13.33 0.98
C VAL A 139 -12.96 13.49 0.27
N ARG A 140 -12.99 14.03 -0.96
CA ARG A 140 -11.78 14.33 -1.74
C ARG A 140 -11.17 15.64 -1.28
N LYS A 141 -10.32 15.58 -0.25
CA LYS A 141 -9.60 16.73 0.30
C LYS A 141 -8.26 16.28 0.88
N GLU A 142 -7.31 17.21 0.94
CA GLU A 142 -6.03 17.00 1.59
C GLU A 142 -6.14 17.32 3.09
N ALA A 143 -5.68 16.41 3.95
CA ALA A 143 -5.55 16.70 5.38
C ALA A 143 -4.32 17.59 5.60
N THR A 144 -4.52 18.80 6.11
CA THR A 144 -3.44 19.78 6.33
C THR A 144 -3.03 19.89 7.79
N LYS A 145 -3.94 19.63 8.73
CA LYS A 145 -3.65 19.70 10.17
C LYS A 145 -4.55 18.77 10.97
N ILE A 146 -3.99 18.13 11.99
CA ILE A 146 -4.75 17.35 12.98
C ILE A 146 -4.72 18.14 14.29
N VAL A 147 -5.91 18.44 14.82
CA VAL A 147 -6.08 19.02 16.15
C VAL A 147 -6.70 17.93 17.03
N PRO A 148 -5.86 17.20 17.79
CA PRO A 148 -6.36 16.12 18.62
C PRO A 148 -7.17 16.67 19.79
N ASP A 149 -7.88 15.75 20.42
CA ASP A 149 -8.63 16.03 21.62
C ASP A 149 -7.74 16.53 22.77
N THR A 150 -8.25 17.46 23.57
CA THR A 150 -7.54 17.94 24.74
C THR A 150 -7.48 16.84 25.79
N ILE A 151 -6.28 16.43 26.18
CA ILE A 151 -6.10 15.51 27.30
C ILE A 151 -6.37 16.28 28.58
N LEU A 152 -7.50 16.00 29.21
CA LEU A 152 -7.83 16.54 30.53
C LEU A 152 -7.18 15.67 31.60
N THR A 153 -6.33 16.26 32.44
CA THR A 153 -5.81 15.58 33.61
C THR A 153 -6.80 15.79 34.76
N THR A 154 -7.39 14.70 35.25
CA THR A 154 -8.28 14.76 36.42
C THR A 154 -7.52 15.17 37.68
N LYS A 155 -8.24 15.59 38.74
CA LYS A 155 -7.64 15.92 40.04
C LYS A 155 -6.86 14.75 40.65
N SER A 156 -7.13 13.52 40.24
CA SER A 156 -6.39 12.30 40.64
C SER A 156 -5.16 12.01 39.78
N GLY A 157 -4.77 12.91 38.85
CA GLY A 157 -3.63 12.70 37.93
C GLY A 157 -3.93 11.77 36.76
N THR A 158 -5.16 11.28 36.61
CA THR A 158 -5.57 10.43 35.49
C THR A 158 -5.80 11.29 34.26
N LYS A 159 -5.11 10.98 33.17
CA LYS A 159 -5.34 11.60 31.86
C LYS A 159 -6.61 11.03 31.24
N VAL A 160 -7.61 11.88 31.01
CA VAL A 160 -8.85 11.52 30.34
C VAL A 160 -8.90 12.24 29.00
N SER A 161 -9.06 11.48 27.92
CA SER A 161 -9.32 12.01 26.60
C SER A 161 -10.72 12.65 26.59
N GLY A 162 -10.82 13.87 26.07
CA GLY A 162 -12.08 14.62 26.00
C GLY A 162 -13.07 14.05 24.95
N THR A 163 -13.76 14.94 24.21
CA THR A 163 -14.92 14.58 23.37
C THR A 163 -14.61 14.25 21.91
N GLY A 164 -13.35 14.10 21.52
CA GLY A 164 -12.88 13.93 20.16
C GLY A 164 -12.19 15.19 19.63
N GLY A 165 -11.55 15.10 18.48
CA GLY A 165 -10.79 16.18 17.87
C GLY A 165 -11.37 16.63 16.53
N GLN A 166 -10.55 17.33 15.78
CA GLN A 166 -10.89 17.77 14.43
C GLN A 166 -9.68 17.66 13.50
N VAL A 167 -9.95 17.43 12.22
CA VAL A 167 -8.98 17.50 11.13
C VAL A 167 -9.30 18.72 10.30
N ILE A 168 -8.29 19.51 9.97
CA ILE A 168 -8.41 20.57 8.98
C ILE A 168 -8.08 19.93 7.64
N VAL A 169 -8.98 20.09 6.69
CA VAL A 169 -8.84 19.55 5.33
C VAL A 169 -8.96 20.68 4.34
N ARG A 170 -8.21 20.60 3.25
CA ARG A 170 -8.16 21.62 2.19
C ARG A 170 -8.61 21.01 0.87
N ASP A 171 -9.49 21.69 0.19
CA ASP A 171 -9.83 21.36 -1.18
C ASP A 171 -8.71 21.75 -2.12
N ALA A 172 -8.26 20.81 -2.98
CA ALA A 172 -7.12 21.04 -3.87
C ALA A 172 -7.41 22.04 -4.99
N LEU A 173 -8.69 22.27 -5.34
CA LEU A 173 -9.11 23.16 -6.43
C LEU A 173 -9.39 24.57 -5.92
N THR A 174 -10.14 24.68 -4.80
CA THR A 174 -10.57 25.98 -4.26
C THR A 174 -9.64 26.53 -3.20
N ASN A 175 -8.71 25.74 -2.65
CA ASN A 175 -7.90 26.03 -1.46
C ASN A 175 -8.72 26.35 -0.19
N GLU A 176 -10.02 26.10 -0.20
CA GLU A 176 -10.88 26.31 0.96
C GLU A 176 -10.59 25.27 2.04
N GLU A 177 -10.44 25.73 3.28
CA GLU A 177 -10.25 24.87 4.44
C GLU A 177 -11.58 24.58 5.13
N GLU A 178 -11.75 23.32 5.52
CA GLU A 178 -12.88 22.84 6.29
C GLU A 178 -12.41 22.09 7.53
N ARG A 179 -13.21 22.15 8.61
CA ARG A 179 -12.96 21.42 9.85
C ARG A 179 -13.87 20.21 9.97
N VAL A 180 -13.29 19.02 9.91
CA VAL A 180 -14.01 17.75 10.08
C VAL A 180 -13.82 17.24 11.50
N LYS A 181 -14.89 17.22 12.29
CA LYS A 181 -14.88 16.71 13.68
C LYS A 181 -14.92 15.18 13.70
N TYR A 182 -14.18 14.58 14.64
CA TYR A 182 -14.19 13.14 14.87
C TYR A 182 -14.32 12.78 16.35
N ASP A 183 -14.92 11.64 16.65
CA ASP A 183 -14.82 10.95 17.94
C ASP A 183 -13.63 9.99 17.95
N TYR A 184 -13.34 9.35 16.80
CA TYR A 184 -12.19 8.46 16.59
C TYR A 184 -11.50 8.81 15.28
N LEU A 185 -10.18 8.73 15.29
CA LEU A 185 -9.33 9.03 14.14
C LEU A 185 -8.46 7.83 13.79
N VAL A 186 -8.37 7.53 12.50
CA VAL A 186 -7.42 6.57 11.93
C VAL A 186 -6.50 7.30 10.96
N VAL A 187 -5.20 7.28 11.21
CA VAL A 187 -4.18 7.91 10.36
C VAL A 187 -3.49 6.85 9.53
N SER A 188 -3.67 6.89 8.20
CA SER A 188 -3.11 5.92 7.25
C SER A 188 -2.65 6.58 5.95
N LEU A 189 -1.97 7.72 6.08
CA LEU A 189 -1.54 8.56 4.95
C LEU A 189 -0.42 7.92 4.09
N GLY A 190 0.17 6.82 4.56
CA GLY A 190 1.21 6.10 3.83
C GLY A 190 2.56 6.80 3.82
N ALA A 191 3.31 6.63 2.73
CA ALA A 191 4.62 7.22 2.53
C ALA A 191 4.67 8.01 1.22
N LYS A 192 5.56 8.99 1.17
CA LYS A 192 5.92 9.77 -0.03
C LYS A 192 7.41 9.63 -0.30
N VAL A 193 7.82 9.89 -1.53
CA VAL A 193 9.24 10.10 -1.84
C VAL A 193 9.66 11.44 -1.25
N ASP A 194 10.78 11.44 -0.58
CA ASP A 194 11.34 12.61 0.10
C ASP A 194 12.67 13.01 -0.57
N PHE A 195 12.64 14.14 -1.24
CA PHE A 195 13.81 14.73 -1.89
C PHE A 195 14.43 15.87 -1.08
N GLU A 196 13.80 16.28 0.04
CA GLU A 196 14.12 17.54 0.71
C GLU A 196 14.83 17.35 2.06
N SER A 197 14.61 16.21 2.74
CA SER A 197 15.28 15.98 4.02
C SER A 197 16.79 15.84 3.82
N GLU A 198 17.57 16.35 4.76
CA GLU A 198 19.03 16.23 4.76
C GLU A 198 19.53 14.81 4.48
N LYS A 199 18.81 13.81 4.98
CA LYS A 199 19.14 12.39 4.82
C LYS A 199 18.95 11.86 3.39
N ASN A 200 17.98 12.38 2.66
CA ASN A 200 17.57 11.89 1.34
C ASN A 200 17.88 12.91 0.24
N PHE A 201 18.42 14.06 0.60
CA PHE A 201 18.72 15.12 -0.35
C PHE A 201 19.77 14.69 -1.37
N VAL A 202 19.40 14.79 -2.64
CA VAL A 202 20.30 14.66 -3.79
C VAL A 202 20.07 15.85 -4.70
N LYS A 203 21.13 16.61 -4.97
CA LYS A 203 21.04 17.80 -5.84
C LYS A 203 20.42 17.45 -7.18
N GLY A 204 19.38 18.17 -7.59
CA GLY A 204 18.66 17.97 -8.86
C GLY A 204 17.70 16.79 -8.91
N ALA A 205 17.67 15.89 -7.91
CA ALA A 205 16.77 14.73 -7.95
C ALA A 205 15.29 15.15 -7.93
N LYS A 206 14.91 16.13 -7.12
CA LYS A 206 13.53 16.66 -7.09
C LYS A 206 13.09 17.27 -8.42
N GLU A 207 14.02 17.85 -9.16
CA GLU A 207 13.76 18.58 -10.40
C GLU A 207 13.73 17.65 -11.62
N PHE A 208 14.60 16.64 -11.66
CA PHE A 208 14.84 15.85 -12.86
C PHE A 208 14.42 14.38 -12.77
N ALA A 209 14.33 13.81 -11.57
CA ALA A 209 13.95 12.41 -11.42
C ALA A 209 12.44 12.25 -11.27
N ILE A 210 11.89 11.20 -11.88
CA ILE A 210 10.48 10.84 -11.76
C ILE A 210 10.36 9.77 -10.66
N PRO A 211 9.67 10.03 -9.55
CA PRO A 211 9.43 8.99 -8.56
C PRO A 211 8.54 7.88 -9.12
N PHE A 212 8.57 6.69 -8.53
CA PHE A 212 7.66 5.61 -8.85
C PHE A 212 6.84 5.23 -7.60
N ASN A 213 5.84 6.05 -7.28
CA ASN A 213 5.07 5.90 -6.04
C ASN A 213 3.56 6.17 -6.19
N GLY A 214 3.16 6.86 -7.26
CA GLY A 214 1.78 7.30 -7.50
C GLY A 214 1.32 7.13 -8.95
N LEU A 215 0.04 7.37 -9.20
CA LEU A 215 -0.56 7.28 -10.53
C LEU A 215 0.01 8.34 -11.48
N GLU A 216 0.18 9.56 -11.00
CA GLU A 216 0.73 10.66 -11.81
C GLU A 216 2.20 10.38 -12.22
N ASP A 217 2.96 9.71 -11.36
CA ASP A 217 4.32 9.27 -11.69
C ASP A 217 4.34 8.30 -12.88
N VAL A 218 3.39 7.34 -12.88
CA VAL A 218 3.22 6.39 -13.99
C VAL A 218 2.87 7.11 -15.29
N LYS A 219 1.93 8.06 -15.24
CA LYS A 219 1.53 8.86 -16.40
C LYS A 219 2.68 9.70 -16.97
N GLU A 220 3.47 10.31 -16.08
CA GLU A 220 4.65 11.07 -16.51
C GLU A 220 5.71 10.16 -17.15
N MET A 221 5.95 8.97 -16.56
CA MET A 221 6.84 7.98 -17.18
C MET A 221 6.34 7.53 -18.55
N GLN A 222 5.05 7.21 -18.68
CA GLN A 222 4.44 6.82 -19.98
C GLN A 222 4.63 7.93 -21.03
N LYS A 223 4.36 9.18 -20.65
CA LYS A 223 4.55 10.34 -21.52
C LYS A 223 6.01 10.48 -22.00
N ARG A 224 7.00 10.28 -21.10
CA ARG A 224 8.40 10.31 -21.48
C ARG A 224 8.83 9.13 -22.35
N ILE A 225 8.33 7.94 -22.04
CA ILE A 225 8.61 6.74 -22.85
C ILE A 225 8.03 6.88 -24.26
N GLU A 226 6.82 7.46 -24.41
CA GLU A 226 6.25 7.70 -25.72
C GLU A 226 7.11 8.63 -26.58
N ARG A 227 7.72 9.65 -25.98
CA ARG A 227 8.67 10.52 -26.67
C ARG A 227 9.97 9.83 -27.05
N LEU A 228 10.45 8.88 -26.22
CA LEU A 228 11.62 8.09 -26.60
C LEU A 228 11.41 7.31 -27.89
N LYS A 229 10.19 6.96 -28.28
CA LYS A 229 9.89 6.33 -29.57
C LYS A 229 10.14 7.26 -30.74
N GLU A 230 9.94 8.56 -30.56
CA GLU A 230 10.07 9.57 -31.62
C GLU A 230 11.52 10.01 -31.83
N VAL A 231 12.39 9.84 -30.82
CA VAL A 231 13.80 10.22 -30.89
C VAL A 231 14.55 9.26 -31.79
N LYS A 232 15.27 9.79 -32.79
CA LYS A 232 16.04 9.04 -33.79
C LYS A 232 17.53 8.92 -33.43
N GLU A 233 17.86 8.94 -32.17
CA GLU A 233 19.23 8.73 -31.72
C GLU A 233 19.55 7.25 -31.61
N ASP A 234 20.84 6.89 -31.88
CA ASP A 234 21.28 5.50 -31.92
C ASP A 234 21.36 4.89 -30.50
N GLU A 235 21.47 5.69 -29.45
CA GLU A 235 21.55 5.20 -28.09
C GLU A 235 20.70 6.04 -27.15
N LYS A 236 19.74 5.40 -26.48
CA LYS A 236 18.84 5.99 -25.50
C LYS A 236 19.06 5.32 -24.16
N THR A 237 19.09 6.10 -23.09
CA THR A 237 19.38 5.58 -21.75
C THR A 237 18.30 5.96 -20.75
N VAL A 238 17.78 4.95 -20.03
CA VAL A 238 16.89 5.13 -18.88
C VAL A 238 17.61 4.65 -17.63
N ALA A 239 17.76 5.55 -16.65
CA ALA A 239 18.31 5.20 -15.35
C ALA A 239 17.19 4.86 -14.36
N VAL A 240 17.36 3.76 -13.61
CA VAL A 240 16.49 3.39 -12.47
C VAL A 240 17.34 3.43 -11.21
N VAL A 241 17.03 4.36 -10.31
CA VAL A 241 17.79 4.57 -9.08
C VAL A 241 17.16 3.82 -7.93
N GLY A 242 17.92 2.87 -7.37
CA GLY A 242 17.51 2.01 -6.26
C GLY A 242 17.24 0.57 -6.69
N ALA A 243 17.89 -0.38 -6.01
CA ALA A 243 17.82 -1.80 -6.29
C ALA A 243 17.05 -2.60 -5.22
N GLY A 244 16.06 -1.96 -4.56
CA GLY A 244 15.04 -2.63 -3.76
C GLY A 244 13.98 -3.30 -4.64
N TYR A 245 12.91 -3.82 -4.02
CA TYR A 245 11.81 -4.44 -4.78
C TYR A 245 11.29 -3.55 -5.90
N ALA A 246 10.94 -2.29 -5.58
CA ALA A 246 10.35 -1.39 -6.57
C ALA A 246 11.28 -1.13 -7.76
N GLY A 247 12.58 -0.89 -7.53
CA GLY A 247 13.51 -0.60 -8.61
C GLY A 247 13.84 -1.80 -9.47
N VAL A 248 14.02 -2.99 -8.87
CA VAL A 248 14.28 -4.24 -9.60
C VAL A 248 13.07 -4.63 -10.46
N GLU A 249 11.86 -4.57 -9.90
CA GLU A 249 10.62 -4.82 -10.64
C GLU A 249 10.43 -3.83 -11.79
N LEU A 250 10.64 -2.52 -11.52
CA LEU A 250 10.53 -1.48 -12.53
C LEU A 250 11.54 -1.68 -13.68
N ALA A 251 12.80 -1.90 -13.34
CA ALA A 251 13.85 -2.12 -14.34
C ALA A 251 13.58 -3.33 -15.22
N LEU A 252 13.13 -4.45 -14.63
CA LEU A 252 12.76 -5.65 -15.37
C LEU A 252 11.51 -5.44 -16.25
N CYS A 253 10.49 -4.78 -15.74
CA CYS A 253 9.29 -4.49 -16.52
C CYS A 253 9.60 -3.58 -17.72
N LEU A 254 10.39 -2.52 -17.52
CA LEU A 254 10.84 -1.65 -18.60
C LEU A 254 11.71 -2.41 -19.62
N ALA A 255 12.70 -3.22 -19.15
CA ALA A 255 13.57 -3.97 -20.03
C ALA A 255 12.78 -4.90 -20.95
N ARG A 256 11.86 -5.66 -20.37
CA ARG A 256 11.03 -6.61 -21.14
C ARG A 256 10.00 -5.91 -22.03
N TRP A 257 9.50 -4.77 -21.62
CA TRP A 257 8.63 -3.97 -22.48
C TRP A 257 9.38 -3.39 -23.68
N PHE A 258 10.56 -2.82 -23.46
CA PHE A 258 11.36 -2.22 -24.54
C PHE A 258 11.88 -3.26 -25.54
N GLU A 259 12.21 -4.49 -25.13
CA GLU A 259 12.60 -5.57 -26.04
C GLU A 259 11.51 -5.90 -27.07
N ARG A 260 10.23 -5.72 -26.74
CA ARG A 260 9.08 -6.08 -27.62
C ARG A 260 8.41 -4.90 -28.32
N GLU A 261 8.70 -3.66 -27.89
CA GLU A 261 8.05 -2.47 -28.40
C GLU A 261 8.90 -1.81 -29.48
N ASP A 262 8.29 -1.58 -30.65
CA ASP A 262 8.97 -0.92 -31.75
C ASP A 262 9.32 0.54 -31.38
N GLY A 263 10.53 0.99 -31.74
CA GLY A 263 11.07 2.29 -31.38
C GLY A 263 11.72 2.38 -29.99
N LEU A 264 11.65 1.31 -29.18
CA LEU A 264 12.30 1.24 -27.85
C LEU A 264 13.37 0.15 -27.72
N LYS A 265 13.61 -0.66 -28.76
CA LYS A 265 14.56 -1.78 -28.73
C LYS A 265 16.01 -1.37 -28.46
N ASP A 266 16.36 -0.13 -28.84
CA ASP A 266 17.70 0.44 -28.68
C ASP A 266 17.89 1.13 -27.31
N VAL A 267 16.85 1.19 -26.47
CA VAL A 267 16.91 1.80 -25.16
C VAL A 267 17.66 0.91 -24.18
N LYS A 268 18.72 1.47 -23.56
CA LYS A 268 19.47 0.81 -22.48
C LYS A 268 18.93 1.22 -21.12
N ILE A 269 18.85 0.25 -20.21
CA ILE A 269 18.42 0.50 -18.83
C ILE A 269 19.63 0.35 -17.90
N LYS A 270 19.86 1.34 -17.07
CA LYS A 270 20.93 1.36 -16.07
C LYS A 270 20.27 1.29 -14.68
N LEU A 271 20.35 0.14 -14.01
CA LEU A 271 19.87 -0.03 -12.64
C LEU A 271 20.98 0.34 -11.65
N VAL A 272 20.84 1.47 -10.98
CA VAL A 272 21.81 1.94 -9.98
C VAL A 272 21.55 1.27 -8.63
N ALA A 273 22.49 0.45 -8.20
CA ALA A 273 22.43 -0.33 -6.98
C ALA A 273 23.54 0.11 -6.01
N LYS A 274 23.16 0.63 -4.84
CA LYS A 274 24.13 0.95 -3.79
C LYS A 274 24.90 -0.30 -3.38
N ASP A 275 26.22 -0.23 -3.38
CA ASP A 275 27.14 -1.33 -3.06
C ASP A 275 26.96 -2.55 -3.99
N GLY A 276 26.40 -2.36 -5.20
CA GLY A 276 26.06 -3.43 -6.12
C GLY A 276 25.02 -4.45 -5.57
N GLU A 277 24.40 -4.16 -4.43
CA GLU A 277 23.51 -5.09 -3.74
C GLU A 277 22.07 -4.98 -4.22
N LEU A 278 21.52 -6.10 -4.68
CA LEU A 278 20.14 -6.21 -5.15
C LEU A 278 19.25 -6.79 -4.05
N LEU A 279 18.04 -6.22 -3.91
CA LEU A 279 16.98 -6.81 -3.07
C LEU A 279 17.45 -7.14 -1.65
N ARG A 280 18.11 -6.20 -0.96
CA ARG A 280 18.74 -6.41 0.36
C ARG A 280 17.85 -7.18 1.34
N SER A 281 16.56 -6.87 1.39
CA SER A 281 15.57 -7.47 2.30
C SER A 281 14.87 -8.72 1.76
N ALA A 282 15.18 -9.17 0.52
CA ALA A 282 14.54 -10.35 -0.06
C ALA A 282 15.20 -11.65 0.41
N THR A 283 14.43 -12.72 0.35
CA THR A 283 14.91 -14.08 0.60
C THR A 283 15.93 -14.54 -0.46
N THR A 284 16.71 -15.57 -0.13
CA THR A 284 17.69 -16.15 -1.05
C THR A 284 17.05 -16.58 -2.37
N GLY A 285 15.88 -17.24 -2.32
CA GLY A 285 15.13 -17.66 -3.51
C GLY A 285 14.65 -16.48 -4.37
N GLY A 286 14.13 -15.44 -3.74
CA GLY A 286 13.72 -14.20 -4.43
C GLY A 286 14.89 -13.50 -5.10
N LYS A 287 16.04 -13.37 -4.42
CA LYS A 287 17.29 -12.83 -4.99
C LYS A 287 17.77 -13.65 -6.20
N ALA A 288 17.73 -14.97 -6.10
CA ALA A 288 18.14 -15.85 -7.20
C ALA A 288 17.24 -15.72 -8.43
N ALA A 289 15.91 -15.69 -8.23
CA ALA A 289 14.95 -15.48 -9.32
C ALA A 289 15.15 -14.13 -10.02
N ALA A 290 15.34 -13.05 -9.25
CA ALA A 290 15.61 -11.73 -9.80
C ALA A 290 16.93 -11.67 -10.59
N ARG A 291 18.03 -12.18 -10.03
CA ARG A 291 19.32 -12.24 -10.74
C ARG A 291 19.24 -13.01 -12.04
N LYS A 292 18.52 -14.13 -12.04
CA LYS A 292 18.27 -14.92 -13.26
C LYS A 292 17.51 -14.12 -14.31
N ALA A 293 16.47 -13.38 -13.90
CA ALA A 293 15.69 -12.54 -14.81
C ALA A 293 16.51 -11.37 -15.34
N LEU A 294 17.27 -10.68 -14.48
CA LEU A 294 18.19 -9.60 -14.86
C LEU A 294 19.26 -10.07 -15.85
N GLY A 295 19.85 -11.23 -15.62
CA GLY A 295 20.87 -11.82 -16.53
C GLY A 295 20.33 -12.22 -17.91
N LYS A 296 19.01 -12.32 -18.09
CA LYS A 296 18.37 -12.58 -19.37
C LYS A 296 18.02 -11.29 -20.14
N ALA A 297 18.00 -10.13 -19.49
CA ALA A 297 17.66 -8.86 -20.11
C ALA A 297 18.91 -8.25 -20.77
N SER A 298 18.98 -8.31 -22.10
CA SER A 298 20.15 -7.88 -22.86
C SER A 298 20.34 -6.36 -22.90
N ASN A 299 19.28 -5.63 -22.63
CA ASN A 299 19.25 -4.17 -22.63
C ASN A 299 19.32 -3.54 -21.21
N LEU A 300 19.62 -4.38 -20.17
CA LEU A 300 19.71 -3.93 -18.79
C LEU A 300 21.09 -4.19 -18.19
N GLU A 301 21.66 -3.16 -17.60
CA GLU A 301 22.94 -3.20 -16.88
C GLU A 301 22.76 -2.75 -15.43
N ILE A 302 23.45 -3.44 -14.51
CA ILE A 302 23.48 -3.09 -13.08
C ILE A 302 24.75 -2.31 -12.81
N LEU A 303 24.61 -1.12 -12.24
CA LEU A 303 25.71 -0.26 -11.88
C LEU A 303 25.83 -0.15 -10.36
N ASP A 304 27.06 -0.35 -9.85
CA ASP A 304 27.35 -0.05 -8.45
C ASP A 304 27.48 1.45 -8.27
N GLY A 305 26.72 2.03 -7.34
CA GLY A 305 26.88 3.42 -6.99
C GLY A 305 25.74 4.01 -6.17
N THR A 306 26.02 5.15 -5.60
CA THR A 306 25.05 6.04 -4.94
C THR A 306 25.01 7.34 -5.72
N VAL A 307 23.81 7.82 -6.06
CA VAL A 307 23.63 9.09 -6.77
C VAL A 307 23.97 10.25 -5.85
N GLY A 308 24.94 11.07 -6.26
CA GLY A 308 25.33 12.30 -5.55
C GLY A 308 24.68 13.57 -6.11
N ALA A 309 24.47 13.63 -7.42
CA ALA A 309 23.79 14.74 -8.09
C ALA A 309 23.19 14.31 -9.43
N ILE A 310 22.20 15.07 -9.89
CA ILE A 310 21.64 15.00 -11.24
C ILE A 310 21.68 16.42 -11.82
N GLU A 311 22.21 16.57 -13.02
CA GLU A 311 22.33 17.86 -13.70
C GLU A 311 21.90 17.73 -15.17
N ARG A 312 21.58 18.85 -15.81
CA ARG A 312 21.32 18.87 -17.27
C ARG A 312 22.62 18.61 -18.02
N SER A 313 22.57 17.80 -19.07
CA SER A 313 23.70 17.67 -20.00
C SER A 313 23.88 18.98 -20.77
N THR A 314 25.13 19.38 -20.88
CA THR A 314 25.52 20.60 -21.62
C THR A 314 25.84 20.33 -23.09
N ASP A 315 25.86 19.06 -23.50
CA ASP A 315 26.22 18.64 -24.86
C ASP A 315 24.97 18.61 -25.77
N GLY A 316 24.56 19.79 -26.18
CA GLY A 316 23.47 19.94 -27.15
C GLY A 316 23.33 21.39 -27.60
N SER A 317 23.93 21.69 -28.72
CA SER A 317 23.79 22.97 -29.42
C SER A 317 22.33 23.34 -29.66
N SER A 318 21.76 24.14 -28.80
CA SER A 318 20.64 25.01 -29.12
C SER A 318 20.90 26.37 -28.48
N SER A 319 21.48 27.24 -29.32
CA SER A 319 21.54 28.67 -29.12
C SER A 319 20.10 29.23 -29.00
N SER A 320 19.65 29.45 -27.81
CA SER A 320 18.68 30.49 -27.52
C SER A 320 18.86 30.96 -26.07
N SER A 321 19.59 32.07 -25.99
CA SER A 321 19.63 32.94 -24.84
C SER A 321 18.23 33.37 -24.43
N SER A 322 17.78 32.95 -23.28
CA SER A 322 16.85 33.75 -22.47
C SER A 322 16.90 33.30 -21.00
N SER A 323 17.37 34.26 -20.23
CA SER A 323 17.42 34.30 -18.79
C SER A 323 16.05 34.14 -18.14
N ASN A 324 16.06 33.45 -16.96
CA ASN A 324 15.06 33.55 -15.90
C ASN A 324 13.58 33.29 -16.27
N SER A 325 13.17 32.04 -16.22
CA SER A 325 11.81 31.70 -15.82
C SER A 325 11.82 30.32 -15.13
N SER A 326 11.19 30.24 -13.96
CA SER A 326 10.85 29.02 -13.21
C SER A 326 9.80 28.22 -13.98
N SER A 327 10.19 27.62 -15.10
CA SER A 327 9.37 26.71 -15.88
C SER A 327 9.91 25.28 -15.68
N SER A 328 8.98 24.32 -15.58
CA SER A 328 9.24 22.88 -15.57
C SER A 328 10.38 22.51 -16.54
N PRO A 329 11.24 21.53 -16.20
CA PRO A 329 12.35 21.12 -17.05
C PRO A 329 11.85 20.84 -18.47
N ASP A 330 12.57 21.38 -19.44
CA ASP A 330 12.25 21.17 -20.87
C ASP A 330 12.22 19.67 -21.13
N GLU A 331 11.13 19.17 -21.68
CA GLU A 331 10.79 17.75 -21.74
C GLU A 331 11.77 16.89 -22.58
N ASN A 332 12.72 17.51 -23.29
CA ASN A 332 13.80 16.87 -24.07
C ASN A 332 15.19 17.02 -23.44
N THR A 333 15.26 17.39 -22.17
CA THR A 333 16.55 17.62 -21.51
C THR A 333 17.23 16.31 -21.18
N LYS A 334 18.39 16.03 -21.78
CA LYS A 334 19.30 14.94 -21.35
C LYS A 334 19.91 15.27 -20.00
N LEU A 335 20.19 14.25 -19.21
CA LEU A 335 20.68 14.37 -17.85
C LEU A 335 22.05 13.72 -17.69
N ASN A 336 22.89 14.32 -16.85
CA ASN A 336 24.11 13.71 -16.34
C ASN A 336 23.89 13.31 -14.88
N ILE A 337 24.09 12.03 -14.56
CA ILE A 337 23.91 11.47 -13.22
C ILE A 337 25.29 11.13 -12.65
N PHE A 338 25.66 11.79 -11.57
CA PHE A 338 26.94 11.59 -10.90
C PHE A 338 26.82 10.51 -9.83
N LEU A 339 27.63 9.47 -9.95
CA LEU A 339 27.65 8.32 -9.05
C LEU A 339 28.93 8.31 -8.23
N THR A 340 28.80 7.89 -6.97
CA THR A 340 29.93 7.49 -6.12
C THR A 340 29.84 5.98 -5.90
N LYS A 341 30.87 5.25 -6.35
CA LYS A 341 30.95 3.80 -6.20
C LYS A 341 31.34 3.36 -4.81
N SER A 342 31.20 2.07 -4.53
CA SER A 342 31.57 1.45 -3.25
C SER A 342 33.08 1.56 -2.95
N ASP A 343 33.93 1.62 -3.97
CA ASP A 343 35.37 1.87 -3.86
C ASP A 343 35.76 3.35 -3.75
N SER A 344 34.77 4.24 -3.58
CA SER A 344 34.90 5.70 -3.54
C SER A 344 35.34 6.35 -4.86
N SER A 345 35.40 5.63 -5.96
CA SER A 345 35.58 6.22 -7.29
C SER A 345 34.30 6.90 -7.76
N SER A 346 34.46 7.85 -8.69
CA SER A 346 33.31 8.57 -9.27
C SER A 346 33.06 8.09 -10.69
N GLU A 347 31.81 7.96 -11.07
CA GLU A 347 31.36 7.69 -12.44
C GLU A 347 30.25 8.65 -12.81
N THR A 348 30.17 9.03 -14.07
CA THR A 348 29.06 9.84 -14.58
C THR A 348 28.33 9.06 -15.66
N LEU A 349 27.01 8.93 -15.49
CA LEU A 349 26.14 8.50 -16.58
C LEU A 349 25.77 9.74 -17.37
N GLU A 350 26.29 9.82 -18.58
CA GLU A 350 26.06 10.95 -19.46
C GLU A 350 24.84 10.73 -20.35
N ASN A 351 24.18 11.82 -20.72
CA ASN A 351 23.10 11.83 -21.71
C ASN A 351 21.93 10.88 -21.41
N VAL A 352 21.54 10.78 -20.13
CA VAL A 352 20.38 9.98 -19.69
C VAL A 352 19.08 10.66 -20.10
N ASP A 353 18.19 9.95 -20.78
CA ASP A 353 16.91 10.46 -21.28
C ASP A 353 15.82 10.50 -20.21
N MET A 354 15.84 9.56 -19.27
CA MET A 354 14.88 9.48 -18.18
C MET A 354 15.52 8.90 -16.93
N CYS A 355 15.25 9.53 -15.78
CA CYS A 355 15.69 9.04 -14.48
C CYS A 355 14.47 8.66 -13.62
N CYS A 356 14.30 7.36 -13.33
CA CYS A 356 13.26 6.83 -12.46
C CYS A 356 13.80 6.69 -11.03
N TRP A 357 13.03 7.14 -10.04
CA TRP A 357 13.48 7.21 -8.66
C TRP A 357 12.66 6.30 -7.73
N THR A 358 13.30 5.33 -7.10
CA THR A 358 12.63 4.33 -6.25
C THR A 358 13.15 4.28 -4.81
N VAL A 359 13.88 5.31 -4.38
CA VAL A 359 14.49 5.39 -3.05
C VAL A 359 13.95 6.57 -2.23
N GLY A 360 14.30 6.64 -0.95
CA GLY A 360 14.00 7.79 -0.10
C GLY A 360 12.52 7.89 0.31
N LEU A 361 11.85 6.79 0.62
CA LEU A 361 10.49 6.84 1.16
C LEU A 361 10.49 7.31 2.62
N THR A 362 9.65 8.30 2.93
CA THR A 362 9.39 8.81 4.28
C THR A 362 7.90 8.79 4.59
N ALA A 363 7.54 8.80 5.88
CA ALA A 363 6.15 8.85 6.29
C ALA A 363 5.48 10.13 5.75
N LYS A 364 4.31 9.96 5.10
CA LYS A 364 3.51 11.12 4.68
C LYS A 364 2.77 11.67 5.87
N LEU A 365 2.99 12.94 6.15
CA LEU A 365 2.31 13.70 7.21
C LEU A 365 1.52 14.85 6.59
N PRO A 366 0.53 15.42 7.28
CA PRO A 366 -0.10 16.66 6.87
C PRO A 366 0.94 17.78 6.68
N THR A 367 0.71 18.65 5.72
CA THR A 367 1.68 19.61 5.20
C THR A 367 2.17 20.68 6.19
N SER A 368 1.52 20.87 7.33
CA SER A 368 2.01 21.79 8.37
C SER A 368 2.93 21.05 9.35
N GLU A 369 4.21 21.00 9.05
CA GLU A 369 5.23 20.27 9.84
C GLU A 369 5.44 20.81 11.26
N THR A 370 5.16 22.09 11.51
CA THR A 370 5.46 22.75 12.78
C THR A 370 4.52 22.37 13.94
N ASP A 371 3.34 21.82 13.67
CA ASP A 371 2.29 21.55 14.66
C ASP A 371 1.81 20.08 14.66
N TRP A 372 2.70 19.14 14.33
CA TRP A 372 2.35 17.72 14.35
C TRP A 372 2.15 17.23 15.79
N PRO A 373 0.95 16.72 16.14
CA PRO A 373 0.62 16.50 17.55
C PRO A 373 1.07 15.17 18.13
N PHE A 374 1.51 14.23 17.29
CA PHE A 374 1.83 12.87 17.71
C PHE A 374 3.34 12.64 17.81
N GLU A 375 3.74 11.81 18.77
CA GLU A 375 5.12 11.40 18.88
C GLU A 375 5.58 10.59 17.67
N GLN A 376 6.77 10.92 17.16
CA GLN A 376 7.37 10.30 16.00
C GLN A 376 8.66 9.57 16.35
N ASP A 377 8.90 8.50 15.64
CA ASP A 377 10.19 7.83 15.66
C ASP A 377 11.25 8.72 14.98
N ARG A 378 12.30 9.04 15.70
CA ARG A 378 13.36 9.98 15.24
C ARG A 378 14.07 9.52 13.97
N ARG A 379 14.18 8.21 13.75
CA ARG A 379 14.90 7.64 12.61
C ARG A 379 14.05 7.62 11.34
N THR A 380 12.75 7.34 11.47
CA THR A 380 11.87 7.07 10.32
C THR A 380 10.80 8.14 10.10
N GLY A 381 10.60 9.06 11.05
CA GLY A 381 9.51 10.03 11.03
C GLY A 381 8.11 9.43 11.20
N LYS A 382 8.01 8.12 11.48
CA LYS A 382 6.72 7.42 11.60
C LYS A 382 6.06 7.68 12.94
N ILE A 383 4.73 7.70 12.95
CA ILE A 383 3.92 7.84 14.16
C ILE A 383 4.14 6.62 15.07
N ILE A 384 4.44 6.87 16.34
CA ILE A 384 4.61 5.80 17.33
C ILE A 384 3.25 5.30 17.81
N THR A 385 3.03 3.99 17.70
CA THR A 385 1.82 3.30 18.18
C THR A 385 2.18 2.20 19.17
N ASP A 386 1.23 1.83 20.04
CA ASP A 386 1.32 0.62 20.83
C ASP A 386 1.02 -0.65 19.99
N SER A 387 1.06 -1.82 20.63
CA SER A 387 0.76 -3.10 19.95
C SER A 387 -0.66 -3.19 19.39
N THR A 388 -1.60 -2.36 19.86
CA THR A 388 -3.00 -2.31 19.37
C THR A 388 -3.21 -1.31 18.25
N LEU A 389 -2.16 -0.74 17.68
CA LEU A 389 -2.17 0.33 16.68
C LEU A 389 -2.70 1.68 17.20
N LYS A 390 -2.87 1.82 18.51
CA LYS A 390 -3.29 3.07 19.12
C LYS A 390 -2.08 4.01 19.24
N VAL A 391 -2.27 5.28 18.86
CA VAL A 391 -1.20 6.29 18.94
C VAL A 391 -0.83 6.57 20.39
N ALA A 392 0.46 6.63 20.67
CA ALA A 392 0.99 6.88 22.01
C ALA A 392 0.40 8.17 22.61
N GLY A 393 -0.18 8.05 23.80
CA GLY A 393 -0.80 9.16 24.52
C GLY A 393 -2.24 9.52 24.11
N TYR A 394 -2.85 8.83 23.13
CA TYR A 394 -4.20 9.15 22.64
C TYR A 394 -5.11 7.91 22.63
N ASP A 395 -6.24 7.95 23.33
CA ASP A 395 -7.15 6.81 23.46
C ASP A 395 -8.07 6.60 22.27
N ARG A 396 -8.21 7.59 21.40
CA ARG A 396 -9.16 7.62 20.27
C ARG A 396 -8.50 7.82 18.92
N VAL A 397 -7.16 7.76 18.88
CA VAL A 397 -6.39 7.91 17.66
C VAL A 397 -5.61 6.63 17.40
N PHE A 398 -5.74 6.12 16.18
CA PHE A 398 -5.04 4.94 15.68
C PHE A 398 -4.21 5.33 14.47
N ALA A 399 -3.10 4.61 14.24
CA ALA A 399 -2.30 4.80 13.04
C ALA A 399 -1.81 3.45 12.51
N LEU A 400 -1.74 3.31 11.17
CA LEU A 400 -1.35 2.06 10.51
C LEU A 400 -0.72 2.30 9.13
N GLY A 401 -0.02 1.28 8.64
CA GLY A 401 0.66 1.31 7.35
C GLY A 401 2.00 2.04 7.41
N ASP A 402 2.43 2.55 6.27
CA ASP A 402 3.81 3.04 6.09
C ASP A 402 4.12 4.32 6.89
N ASN A 403 3.11 5.02 7.40
CA ASN A 403 3.29 6.21 8.23
C ASN A 403 3.32 5.92 9.74
N SER A 404 3.30 4.65 10.16
CA SER A 404 3.32 4.29 11.59
C SER A 404 4.34 3.21 11.92
N ILE A 405 4.78 3.17 13.17
CA ILE A 405 5.67 2.15 13.71
C ILE A 405 5.21 1.73 15.10
N GLN A 406 5.20 0.41 15.35
CA GLN A 406 4.90 -0.11 16.68
C GLN A 406 6.12 -0.04 17.58
N ARG A 407 5.94 0.53 18.78
CA ARG A 407 6.93 0.53 19.86
C ARG A 407 6.25 0.05 21.15
N GLU A 408 6.82 -0.89 21.84
CA GLU A 408 6.37 -1.23 23.18
C GLU A 408 6.85 -0.14 24.14
N HIS A 409 5.92 0.44 24.92
CA HIS A 409 6.32 1.34 26.01
C HIS A 409 7.08 0.53 27.06
N GLU A 410 8.34 0.85 27.28
CA GLU A 410 9.15 0.36 28.41
C GLU A 410 8.47 0.69 29.76
N LYS A 411 7.60 -0.19 30.21
CA LYS A 411 7.09 -0.20 31.60
C LYS A 411 7.45 -1.49 32.36
N THR A 412 8.53 -2.13 31.97
CA THR A 412 9.11 -3.19 32.83
C THR A 412 10.57 -2.90 33.08
N LYS A 413 10.81 -2.24 34.20
CA LYS A 413 12.14 -2.10 34.77
C LYS A 413 12.77 -3.49 34.92
N GLY A 414 13.88 -3.74 34.25
CA GLY A 414 14.81 -4.77 34.72
C GLY A 414 15.32 -5.80 33.73
N LYS A 415 15.14 -5.65 32.38
CA LYS A 415 15.96 -6.41 31.45
C LYS A 415 16.35 -5.51 30.27
N SER A 416 17.62 -5.10 30.25
CA SER A 416 18.29 -4.57 29.10
C SER A 416 18.51 -5.73 28.11
N THR A 417 17.51 -6.08 27.35
CA THR A 417 17.67 -6.80 26.12
C THR A 417 17.44 -5.78 25.02
N SER A 418 18.49 -5.47 24.30
CA SER A 418 18.49 -4.75 23.03
C SER A 418 17.77 -5.59 21.96
N GLU A 419 16.50 -5.93 22.20
CA GLU A 419 15.59 -6.35 21.15
C GLU A 419 15.07 -5.06 20.50
N GLU A 420 15.81 -4.59 19.50
CA GLU A 420 15.29 -3.70 18.47
C GLU A 420 13.98 -4.32 18.02
N SER A 421 12.85 -3.68 18.33
CA SER A 421 11.55 -4.12 17.84
C SER A 421 11.65 -4.16 16.31
N GLU A 422 11.61 -5.37 15.75
CA GLU A 422 11.80 -5.61 14.32
C GLU A 422 10.80 -4.75 13.54
N GLU A 423 11.31 -3.76 12.82
CA GLU A 423 10.49 -2.86 12.04
C GLU A 423 9.79 -3.66 10.93
N LYS A 424 8.47 -3.68 10.95
CA LYS A 424 7.70 -4.36 9.91
C LYS A 424 7.94 -3.70 8.55
N PRO A 425 8.07 -4.48 7.47
CA PRO A 425 8.31 -3.92 6.15
C PRO A 425 7.15 -3.01 5.70
N ALA A 426 7.47 -1.91 5.01
CA ALA A 426 6.50 -1.01 4.41
C ALA A 426 5.91 -1.66 3.15
N THR A 427 4.90 -2.50 3.32
CA THR A 427 4.25 -3.26 2.25
C THR A 427 2.74 -3.20 2.34
N ALA A 428 2.07 -3.35 1.20
CA ALA A 428 0.62 -3.50 1.14
C ALA A 428 0.13 -4.66 2.04
N GLN A 429 0.92 -5.73 2.17
CA GLN A 429 0.59 -6.89 3.00
C GLN A 429 0.48 -6.54 4.48
N VAL A 430 1.40 -5.74 5.02
CA VAL A 430 1.33 -5.23 6.39
C VAL A 430 0.14 -4.28 6.55
N ALA A 431 -0.04 -3.37 5.59
CA ALA A 431 -1.08 -2.35 5.65
C ALA A 431 -2.50 -2.94 5.71
N PHE A 432 -2.85 -3.90 4.84
CA PHE A 432 -4.20 -4.47 4.86
C PHE A 432 -4.45 -5.41 6.05
N GLN A 433 -3.42 -6.13 6.55
CA GLN A 433 -3.57 -6.89 7.79
C GLN A 433 -3.76 -5.96 8.99
N ALA A 434 -2.99 -4.88 9.07
CA ALA A 434 -3.16 -3.87 10.11
C ALA A 434 -4.54 -3.19 10.05
N ALA A 435 -5.10 -3.01 8.84
CA ALA A 435 -6.44 -2.45 8.64
C ALA A 435 -7.55 -3.28 9.30
N ASP A 436 -7.48 -4.61 9.17
CA ASP A 436 -8.45 -5.51 9.83
C ASP A 436 -8.41 -5.38 11.36
N TYR A 437 -7.20 -5.34 11.94
CA TYR A 437 -7.02 -5.14 13.39
C TYR A 437 -7.43 -3.73 13.84
N CYS A 438 -7.06 -2.70 13.07
CA CYS A 438 -7.42 -1.32 13.38
C CYS A 438 -8.93 -1.12 13.39
N ALA A 439 -9.65 -1.62 12.39
CA ALA A 439 -11.10 -1.57 12.32
C ALA A 439 -11.75 -2.27 13.53
N TRP A 440 -11.26 -3.47 13.87
CA TRP A 440 -11.71 -4.18 15.07
C TRP A 440 -11.43 -3.38 16.34
N ASN A 441 -10.25 -2.77 16.45
CA ASN A 441 -9.86 -2.01 17.63
C ASN A 441 -10.65 -0.71 17.78
N VAL A 442 -10.95 -0.01 16.69
CA VAL A 442 -11.88 1.14 16.71
C VAL A 442 -13.28 0.71 17.15
N TRP A 443 -13.81 -0.40 16.60
CA TRP A 443 -15.08 -0.97 17.02
C TRP A 443 -15.07 -1.36 18.51
N SER A 444 -14.00 -2.01 18.98
CA SER A 444 -13.83 -2.39 20.39
C SER A 444 -13.77 -1.17 21.30
N ALA A 445 -13.03 -0.12 20.91
CA ALA A 445 -12.95 1.12 21.67
C ALA A 445 -14.31 1.83 21.79
N ILE A 446 -15.09 1.89 20.68
CA ILE A 446 -16.45 2.43 20.69
C ILE A 446 -17.36 1.65 21.65
N ASN A 447 -17.23 0.33 21.66
CA ASN A 447 -18.05 -0.58 22.48
C ASN A 447 -17.45 -0.86 23.87
N LYS A 448 -16.37 -0.15 24.26
CA LYS A 448 -15.67 -0.32 25.55
C LYS A 448 -15.21 -1.76 25.78
N ARG A 449 -14.74 -2.42 24.72
CA ARG A 449 -14.19 -3.79 24.75
C ARG A 449 -12.67 -3.78 24.72
N PRO A 450 -11.98 -4.84 25.14
CA PRO A 450 -10.53 -4.96 25.05
C PRO A 450 -10.05 -4.87 23.59
N LEU A 451 -8.94 -4.17 23.39
CA LEU A 451 -8.27 -4.07 22.09
C LEU A 451 -7.41 -5.29 21.83
N LEU A 452 -7.24 -5.64 20.57
CA LEU A 452 -6.41 -6.76 20.13
C LEU A 452 -5.02 -6.27 19.67
N PRO A 453 -3.94 -6.88 20.14
CA PRO A 453 -2.61 -6.58 19.62
C PRO A 453 -2.47 -7.05 18.17
N PHE A 454 -1.95 -6.20 17.31
CA PHE A 454 -1.68 -6.53 15.92
C PHE A 454 -0.52 -7.51 15.81
N ARG A 455 -0.77 -8.63 15.17
CA ARG A 455 0.23 -9.66 14.87
C ARG A 455 0.33 -9.82 13.36
N TYR A 456 1.43 -9.33 12.81
CA TYR A 456 1.72 -9.52 11.39
C TYR A 456 2.02 -10.99 11.10
N GLN A 457 1.39 -11.53 10.08
CA GLN A 457 1.68 -12.82 9.54
C GLN A 457 2.26 -12.65 8.14
N HIS A 458 3.52 -12.99 7.97
CA HIS A 458 4.13 -13.01 6.65
C HIS A 458 3.49 -14.11 5.78
N LEU A 459 2.94 -13.73 4.63
CA LEU A 459 2.24 -14.64 3.71
C LEU A 459 3.09 -15.03 2.49
N GLY A 460 4.37 -14.70 2.54
CA GLY A 460 5.28 -14.81 1.42
C GLY A 460 5.43 -13.52 0.63
N ASP A 461 6.41 -13.49 -0.27
CA ASP A 461 6.68 -12.34 -1.13
C ASP A 461 6.32 -12.67 -2.58
N MET A 462 5.89 -11.66 -3.31
CA MET A 462 5.57 -11.79 -4.74
C MET A 462 6.20 -10.61 -5.48
N MET A 463 6.92 -10.91 -6.54
CA MET A 463 7.63 -9.93 -7.35
C MET A 463 7.35 -10.17 -8.83
N THR A 464 7.08 -9.12 -9.61
CA THR A 464 7.03 -9.23 -11.07
C THR A 464 8.45 -9.25 -11.65
N LEU A 465 8.65 -10.04 -12.69
CA LEU A 465 9.92 -10.12 -13.42
C LEU A 465 9.80 -9.59 -14.85
N GLY A 466 8.68 -8.90 -15.15
CA GLY A 466 8.33 -8.40 -16.46
C GLY A 466 7.83 -9.53 -17.40
N ASN A 467 7.25 -9.15 -18.54
CA ASN A 467 6.79 -10.05 -19.61
C ASN A 467 6.05 -11.32 -19.11
N LYS A 468 5.04 -11.11 -18.25
CA LYS A 468 4.23 -12.19 -17.66
C LYS A 468 5.04 -13.24 -16.87
N GLU A 469 6.23 -12.90 -16.40
CA GLU A 469 7.01 -13.69 -15.45
C GLU A 469 6.93 -13.05 -14.05
N ALA A 470 6.98 -13.88 -13.02
CA ALA A 470 7.02 -13.47 -11.62
C ALA A 470 7.85 -14.43 -10.76
N ALA A 471 8.15 -14.02 -9.55
CA ALA A 471 8.63 -14.90 -8.49
C ALA A 471 7.66 -14.83 -7.30
N VAL A 472 7.28 -15.98 -6.77
CA VAL A 472 6.44 -16.14 -5.58
C VAL A 472 7.20 -16.96 -4.56
N GLN A 473 7.53 -16.35 -3.44
CA GLN A 473 8.15 -16.97 -2.29
C GLN A 473 7.08 -17.39 -1.29
N PHE A 474 7.03 -18.66 -0.95
CA PHE A 474 6.07 -19.17 0.04
C PHE A 474 6.61 -19.03 1.47
N PRO A 475 5.76 -18.86 2.50
CA PRO A 475 6.20 -18.70 3.89
C PRO A 475 6.60 -20.01 4.58
N ILE A 476 6.99 -21.05 3.83
CA ILE A 476 7.30 -22.41 4.30
C ILE A 476 8.77 -22.80 4.12
N GLY A 477 9.65 -21.82 4.05
CA GLY A 477 11.09 -22.00 3.92
C GLY A 477 11.71 -21.08 2.88
N GLU A 478 12.99 -20.78 3.03
CA GLU A 478 13.70 -19.84 2.16
C GLU A 478 13.86 -20.33 0.72
N GLU A 479 13.79 -21.65 0.50
CA GLU A 479 13.96 -22.28 -0.82
C GLU A 479 12.65 -22.52 -1.57
N ALA A 480 11.47 -22.32 -0.92
CA ALA A 480 10.17 -22.55 -1.54
C ALA A 480 9.76 -21.39 -2.44
N THR A 481 10.45 -21.22 -3.56
CA THR A 481 10.18 -20.18 -4.56
C THR A 481 9.68 -20.79 -5.87
N LEU A 482 8.55 -20.27 -6.38
CA LEU A 482 8.04 -20.52 -7.72
C LEU A 482 8.43 -19.34 -8.60
N ASP A 483 9.00 -19.58 -9.79
CA ASP A 483 9.33 -18.54 -10.77
C ASP A 483 8.65 -18.80 -12.14
N GLY A 484 8.60 -17.75 -12.98
CA GLY A 484 8.09 -17.82 -14.35
C GLY A 484 6.58 -17.58 -14.47
N PRO A 485 5.94 -18.06 -15.59
CA PRO A 485 4.54 -17.80 -15.90
C PRO A 485 3.54 -18.34 -14.89
N ALA A 486 3.81 -19.50 -14.29
CA ALA A 486 2.96 -20.08 -13.24
C ALA A 486 2.94 -19.19 -11.98
N ALA A 487 4.09 -18.62 -11.60
CA ALA A 487 4.18 -17.64 -10.52
C ALA A 487 3.42 -16.36 -10.87
N PHE A 488 3.47 -15.91 -12.12
CA PHE A 488 2.72 -14.75 -12.58
C PHE A 488 1.19 -14.97 -12.47
N ALA A 489 0.68 -16.12 -12.91
CA ALA A 489 -0.72 -16.47 -12.76
C ALA A 489 -1.15 -16.53 -11.28
N LEU A 490 -0.32 -17.11 -10.40
CA LEU A 490 -0.57 -17.16 -8.96
C LEU A 490 -0.58 -15.76 -8.34
N ARG A 491 0.37 -14.89 -8.71
CA ARG A 491 0.42 -13.48 -8.28
C ARG A 491 -0.85 -12.73 -8.68
N ARG A 492 -1.32 -12.89 -9.92
CA ARG A 492 -2.58 -12.29 -10.39
C ARG A 492 -3.79 -12.78 -9.59
N LEU A 493 -3.89 -14.08 -9.35
CA LEU A 493 -4.98 -14.64 -8.52
C LEU A 493 -4.95 -14.11 -7.08
N ALA A 494 -3.76 -14.01 -6.48
CA ALA A 494 -3.60 -13.43 -5.15
C ALA A 494 -4.03 -11.96 -5.11
N TYR A 495 -3.68 -11.17 -6.14
CA TYR A 495 -4.10 -9.77 -6.22
C TYR A 495 -5.60 -9.62 -6.50
N LEU A 496 -6.17 -10.46 -7.35
CA LEU A 496 -7.62 -10.49 -7.57
C LEU A 496 -8.37 -10.76 -6.25
N TYR A 497 -7.91 -11.73 -5.46
CA TYR A 497 -8.46 -12.00 -4.13
C TYR A 497 -8.35 -10.81 -3.18
N ARG A 498 -7.29 -10.01 -3.33
CA ARG A 498 -7.00 -8.82 -2.51
C ARG A 498 -7.66 -7.54 -3.01
N MET A 499 -8.37 -7.54 -4.15
CA MET A 499 -9.13 -6.36 -4.57
C MET A 499 -10.13 -5.92 -3.49
N PRO A 500 -10.35 -4.61 -3.32
CA PRO A 500 -11.09 -4.06 -2.16
C PRO A 500 -12.51 -4.60 -2.03
N THR A 501 -13.24 -4.72 -3.14
CA THR A 501 -14.65 -5.11 -3.16
C THR A 501 -14.90 -6.36 -4.03
N ASN A 502 -16.04 -7.03 -3.80
CA ASN A 502 -16.42 -8.18 -4.61
C ASN A 502 -16.77 -7.77 -6.04
N GLU A 503 -17.38 -6.61 -6.20
CA GLU A 503 -17.72 -6.02 -7.50
C GLU A 503 -16.46 -5.83 -8.34
N GLN A 504 -15.41 -5.26 -7.75
CA GLN A 504 -14.12 -5.08 -8.41
C GLN A 504 -13.45 -6.42 -8.74
N ARG A 505 -13.53 -7.42 -7.86
CA ARG A 505 -13.04 -8.77 -8.15
C ARG A 505 -13.74 -9.40 -9.35
N VAL A 506 -15.06 -9.27 -9.43
CA VAL A 506 -15.86 -9.81 -10.56
C VAL A 506 -15.53 -9.06 -11.84
N LYS A 507 -15.47 -7.72 -11.80
CA LYS A 507 -15.16 -6.86 -12.95
C LYS A 507 -13.79 -7.23 -13.55
N ILE A 508 -12.75 -7.22 -12.75
CA ILE A 508 -11.37 -7.53 -13.20
C ILE A 508 -11.23 -9.01 -13.59
N GLY A 509 -11.76 -9.92 -12.78
CA GLY A 509 -11.71 -11.35 -13.06
C GLY A 509 -12.41 -11.73 -14.36
N SER A 510 -13.57 -11.13 -14.66
CA SER A 510 -14.28 -11.37 -15.92
C SER A 510 -13.49 -10.83 -17.13
N LYS A 511 -12.84 -9.69 -16.99
CA LYS A 511 -11.98 -9.11 -18.03
C LYS A 511 -10.77 -9.99 -18.32
N TRP A 512 -10.09 -10.46 -17.30
CA TRP A 512 -8.96 -11.39 -17.47
C TRP A 512 -9.37 -12.71 -18.10
N LEU A 513 -10.52 -13.28 -17.70
CA LEU A 513 -11.08 -14.48 -18.32
C LEU A 513 -11.44 -14.26 -19.80
N SER A 514 -11.96 -13.09 -20.15
CA SER A 514 -12.27 -12.74 -21.54
C SER A 514 -10.99 -12.64 -22.38
N ALA A 515 -9.92 -12.07 -21.84
CA ALA A 515 -8.62 -12.00 -22.51
C ALA A 515 -8.01 -13.41 -22.75
N ILE A 516 -8.13 -14.31 -21.78
CA ILE A 516 -7.71 -15.73 -21.91
C ILE A 516 -8.54 -16.45 -22.99
N ARG A 517 -9.85 -16.22 -23.04
CA ARG A 517 -10.73 -16.81 -24.06
C ARG A 517 -10.44 -16.30 -25.47
N ALA A 518 -10.05 -15.03 -25.58
CA ALA A 518 -9.70 -14.42 -26.88
C ALA A 518 -8.38 -15.02 -27.44
N ASN A 519 -7.47 -15.46 -26.59
CA ASN A 519 -6.21 -16.08 -27.00
C ASN A 519 -5.83 -17.29 -26.09
N PRO A 520 -6.57 -18.43 -26.21
CA PRO A 520 -6.36 -19.58 -25.35
C PRO A 520 -5.01 -20.27 -25.53
N SER A 521 -4.45 -20.27 -26.75
CA SER A 521 -3.17 -20.90 -27.04
C SER A 521 -2.01 -20.22 -26.30
N ALA A 522 -1.97 -18.88 -26.30
CA ALA A 522 -0.94 -18.14 -25.58
C ALA A 522 -0.95 -18.43 -24.07
N PHE A 523 -2.13 -18.59 -23.46
CA PHE A 523 -2.22 -18.92 -22.03
C PHE A 523 -1.80 -20.36 -21.73
N VAL A 524 -2.20 -21.32 -22.59
CA VAL A 524 -1.84 -22.74 -22.41
C VAL A 524 -0.34 -22.96 -22.62
N GLU A 525 0.25 -22.33 -23.64
CA GLU A 525 1.69 -22.36 -23.90
C GLU A 525 2.48 -21.77 -22.71
N GLU A 526 2.07 -20.61 -22.19
CA GLU A 526 2.67 -19.98 -21.01
C GLU A 526 2.66 -20.89 -19.77
N VAL A 527 1.53 -21.57 -19.52
CA VAL A 527 1.39 -22.48 -18.36
C VAL A 527 2.21 -23.75 -18.56
N ILE A 528 2.21 -24.33 -19.78
CA ILE A 528 2.96 -25.55 -20.09
C ILE A 528 4.47 -25.29 -20.03
N GLU A 529 4.98 -24.20 -20.57
CA GLU A 529 6.39 -23.82 -20.46
C GLU A 529 6.80 -23.65 -18.99
N GLY A 530 5.96 -22.99 -18.17
CA GLY A 530 6.19 -22.84 -16.74
C GLY A 530 6.27 -24.18 -16.00
N VAL A 531 5.37 -25.12 -16.30
CA VAL A 531 5.35 -26.47 -15.70
C VAL A 531 6.55 -27.31 -16.17
N ASN A 532 6.88 -27.27 -17.48
CA ASN A 532 8.02 -28.00 -18.03
C ASN A 532 9.35 -27.48 -17.50
N SER A 533 9.49 -26.17 -17.29
CA SER A 533 10.70 -25.61 -16.66
C SER A 533 10.86 -26.01 -15.19
N TYR A 534 9.78 -26.32 -14.49
CA TYR A 534 9.80 -26.82 -13.10
C TYR A 534 10.14 -28.33 -13.05
N THR A 535 9.61 -29.13 -13.98
CA THR A 535 9.85 -30.59 -14.03
C THR A 535 11.24 -30.98 -14.56
N SER A 536 11.84 -30.14 -15.40
CA SER A 536 13.21 -30.38 -15.92
C SER A 536 14.31 -30.03 -14.89
N ARG A 537 13.98 -29.52 -13.71
CA ARG A 537 14.92 -29.18 -12.63
C ARG A 537 14.96 -30.20 -11.49
N LYS A 538 14.20 -31.29 -11.59
CA LYS A 538 14.33 -32.47 -10.73
C LYS A 538 15.12 -33.57 -11.43
#